data_9a0167f528b433949dee62ec8c20d795
#
_entry.id   9a0167f528b433949dee62ec8c20d795
#
_cell.length_a   1.000
_cell.length_b   1.000
_cell.length_c   1.000
_cell.angle_alpha   90.00
_cell.angle_beta   90.00
_cell.angle_gamma   90.00
#
_symmetry.space_group_name_H-M   'P 1'
#
loop_
_entity.id
_entity.type
_entity.pdbx_description
1 polymer ?
#
loop_
_entity_poly.entity_id
_entity_poly.type
_entity_poly.pdbx_seq_one_letter_code
_entity_poly.pdbx_strand_id
1 'polypeptide(L)'
;MVLKIINATEIKAGTNIIVDGTPCTVKSIDISKTGKHGHAKCRIEAIGMINGQKKVFVVPGHERFEVPLVNKRKGQILSKSNGKASLMDLESFETLDIDVPEQEVFDSLVEGENCEYWDVEGVKIVKRKL
;
A
#
# COMPACT_ATOMS: atom_id res chain seq x y z
N MET A 1 13.80 -0.20 4.98
CA MET A 1 14.26 1.00 5.73
C MET A 1 13.16 2.04 5.77
N VAL A 2 12.95 2.63 6.93
CA VAL A 2 11.97 3.71 7.11
C VAL A 2 12.66 5.05 6.90
N LEU A 3 12.13 5.87 6.01
CA LEU A 3 12.72 7.18 5.70
C LEU A 3 12.00 8.34 6.37
N LYS A 4 10.80 8.11 6.91
CA LYS A 4 9.98 9.18 7.42
C LYS A 4 9.04 8.69 8.52
N ILE A 5 8.78 9.58 9.49
CA ILE A 5 7.79 9.35 10.53
C ILE A 5 6.80 10.52 10.48
N ILE A 6 5.50 10.23 10.55
CA ILE A 6 4.45 11.24 10.55
C ILE A 6 3.51 11.05 11.74
N ASN A 7 2.85 12.14 12.14
CA ASN A 7 1.80 12.06 13.17
C ASN A 7 0.47 11.65 12.54
N ALA A 8 -0.41 11.06 13.35
CA ALA A 8 -1.73 10.65 12.88
C ALA A 8 -2.51 11.81 12.24
N THR A 9 -2.37 13.03 12.76
CA THR A 9 -3.04 14.21 12.18
C THR A 9 -2.55 14.61 10.80
N GLU A 10 -1.39 14.11 10.39
CA GLU A 10 -0.83 14.39 9.04
C GLU A 10 -1.29 13.37 8.00
N ILE A 11 -1.98 12.32 8.42
CA ILE A 11 -2.43 11.24 7.54
C ILE A 11 -3.62 11.71 6.70
N LYS A 12 -3.62 11.30 5.44
CA LYS A 12 -4.71 11.56 4.48
C LYS A 12 -5.06 10.25 3.77
N ALA A 13 -6.20 10.22 3.11
CA ALA A 13 -6.53 9.08 2.23
C ALA A 13 -5.43 8.91 1.18
N GLY A 14 -4.95 7.69 1.02
CA GLY A 14 -3.84 7.37 0.12
C GLY A 14 -2.46 7.38 0.76
N THR A 15 -2.34 7.87 2.01
CA THR A 15 -1.06 7.83 2.73
C THR A 15 -0.69 6.38 3.07
N ASN A 16 0.58 6.03 2.89
CA ASN A 16 1.09 4.71 3.27
C ASN A 16 1.73 4.80 4.65
N ILE A 17 1.37 3.88 5.53
CA ILE A 17 1.91 3.80 6.89
C ILE A 17 2.14 2.34 7.26
N ILE A 18 2.98 2.12 8.26
CA ILE A 18 3.19 0.79 8.84
C ILE A 18 2.30 0.65 10.06
N VAL A 19 1.43 -0.36 10.05
CA VAL A 19 0.53 -0.69 11.16
C VAL A 19 0.86 -2.10 11.62
N ASP A 20 1.26 -2.25 12.88
CA ASP A 20 1.66 -3.54 13.46
C ASP A 20 2.67 -4.29 12.59
N GLY A 21 3.68 -3.56 12.08
CA GLY A 21 4.72 -4.13 11.25
C GLY A 21 4.32 -4.40 9.80
N THR A 22 3.10 -4.07 9.41
CA THR A 22 2.56 -4.33 8.06
C THR A 22 2.37 -3.02 7.31
N PRO A 23 2.92 -2.88 6.08
CA PRO A 23 2.66 -1.70 5.26
C PRO A 23 1.18 -1.66 4.85
N CYS A 24 0.54 -0.52 5.06
CA CYS A 24 -0.88 -0.32 4.76
C CYS A 24 -1.08 0.98 4.00
N THR A 25 -2.13 1.04 3.20
CA THR A 25 -2.60 2.28 2.56
C THR A 25 -3.86 2.75 3.29
N VAL A 26 -3.86 3.99 3.73
CA VAL A 26 -5.02 4.57 4.42
C VAL A 26 -6.14 4.82 3.41
N LYS A 27 -7.33 4.34 3.71
CA LYS A 27 -8.53 4.57 2.90
C LYS A 27 -9.30 5.78 3.37
N SER A 28 -9.41 5.95 4.68
CA SER A 28 -10.10 7.10 5.26
C SER A 28 -9.54 7.42 6.63
N ILE A 29 -9.72 8.65 7.03
CA ILE A 29 -9.38 9.12 8.37
C ILE A 29 -10.41 10.15 8.83
N ASP A 30 -10.88 9.98 10.06
CA ASP A 30 -11.76 10.93 10.74
C ASP A 30 -11.05 11.47 11.96
N ILE A 31 -10.94 12.77 12.06
CA ILE A 31 -10.28 13.44 13.18
C ILE A 31 -11.34 14.15 14.00
N SER A 32 -11.39 13.86 15.29
CA SER A 32 -12.30 14.52 16.22
C SER A 32 -11.52 15.16 17.37
N LYS A 33 -12.01 16.29 17.86
CA LYS A 33 -11.48 16.98 19.02
C LYS A 33 -12.53 16.98 20.10
N THR A 34 -12.11 16.68 21.35
CA THR A 34 -13.02 16.62 22.49
C THR A 34 -12.67 17.72 23.48
N GLY A 35 -13.51 18.77 23.57
CA GLY A 35 -13.42 19.81 24.58
C GLY A 35 -12.16 20.68 24.55
N LYS A 36 -12.05 21.58 25.54
CA LYS A 36 -10.94 22.54 25.63
C LYS A 36 -9.59 21.88 25.92
N HIS A 37 -9.61 20.79 26.67
CA HIS A 37 -8.43 20.08 27.08
C HIS A 37 -8.31 18.70 26.41
N GLY A 38 -9.20 18.42 25.46
CA GLY A 38 -9.20 17.16 24.75
C GLY A 38 -8.15 17.15 23.65
N HIS A 39 -7.48 16.02 23.51
CA HIS A 39 -6.59 15.77 22.39
C HIS A 39 -7.38 15.28 21.18
N ALA A 40 -6.89 15.57 19.99
CA ALA A 40 -7.49 15.01 18.78
C ALA A 40 -7.42 13.49 18.82
N LYS A 41 -8.49 12.84 18.37
CA LYS A 41 -8.53 11.39 18.15
C LYS A 41 -8.71 11.14 16.68
N CYS A 42 -7.96 10.20 16.16
CA CYS A 42 -8.00 9.84 14.74
C CYS A 42 -8.51 8.41 14.59
N ARG A 43 -9.63 8.26 13.88
CA ARG A 43 -10.13 6.94 13.48
C ARG A 43 -9.64 6.68 12.05
N ILE A 44 -8.84 5.64 11.90
CA ILE A 44 -8.16 5.35 10.64
C ILE A 44 -8.65 4.00 10.09
N GLU A 45 -9.03 3.99 8.82
CA GLU A 45 -9.26 2.78 8.06
C GLU A 45 -8.11 2.60 7.08
N ALA A 46 -7.42 1.48 7.16
CA ALA A 46 -6.29 1.17 6.29
C ALA A 46 -6.40 -0.25 5.74
N ILE A 47 -5.80 -0.47 4.58
CA ILE A 47 -5.78 -1.78 3.94
C ILE A 47 -4.33 -2.21 3.77
N GLY A 48 -4.00 -3.42 4.20
CA GLY A 48 -2.66 -3.98 4.02
C GLY A 48 -2.29 -4.04 2.56
N MET A 49 -1.10 -3.52 2.23
CA MET A 49 -0.65 -3.45 0.84
C MET A 49 -0.35 -4.82 0.26
N ILE A 50 0.04 -5.77 1.10
CA ILE A 50 0.47 -7.10 0.67
C ILE A 50 -0.64 -8.12 0.80
N ASN A 51 -1.37 -8.10 1.92
CA ASN A 51 -2.40 -9.10 2.19
C ASN A 51 -3.84 -8.62 1.95
N GLY A 52 -4.03 -7.33 1.64
CA GLY A 52 -5.37 -6.76 1.42
C GLY A 52 -6.24 -6.70 2.66
N GLN A 53 -5.70 -6.97 3.83
CA GLN A 53 -6.47 -7.02 5.06
C GLN A 53 -6.85 -5.63 5.55
N LYS A 54 -8.13 -5.42 5.83
CA LYS A 54 -8.62 -4.15 6.35
C LYS A 54 -8.36 -4.05 7.84
N LYS A 55 -7.86 -2.89 8.27
CA LYS A 55 -7.64 -2.56 9.67
C LYS A 55 -8.35 -1.25 10.01
N VAL A 56 -9.05 -1.23 11.13
CA VAL A 56 -9.72 -0.02 11.62
C VAL A 56 -9.27 0.17 13.06
N PHE A 57 -8.77 1.35 13.38
CA PHE A 57 -8.26 1.63 14.72
C PHE A 57 -8.39 3.11 15.04
N VAL A 58 -8.35 3.43 16.34
CA VAL A 58 -8.43 4.79 16.86
C VAL A 58 -7.16 5.08 17.66
N VAL A 59 -6.52 6.20 17.35
CA VAL A 59 -5.29 6.62 18.01
C VAL A 59 -5.33 8.10 18.35
N PRO A 60 -4.54 8.57 19.33
CA PRO A 60 -4.39 10.00 19.57
C PRO A 60 -3.75 10.69 18.35
N GLY A 61 -4.06 11.98 18.17
CA GLY A 61 -3.52 12.72 17.03
C GLY A 61 -2.00 12.83 17.02
N HIS A 62 -1.34 12.70 18.18
CA HIS A 62 0.11 12.75 18.29
C HIS A 62 0.77 11.37 18.12
N GLU A 63 -0.01 10.30 17.88
CA GLU A 63 0.55 8.98 17.59
C GLU A 63 1.42 9.06 16.33
N ARG A 64 2.56 8.40 16.36
CA ARG A 64 3.52 8.42 15.25
C ARG A 64 3.47 7.14 14.46
N PHE A 65 3.54 7.27 13.14
CA PHE A 65 3.58 6.15 12.22
C PHE A 65 4.79 6.26 11.32
N GLU A 66 5.41 5.13 11.06
CA GLU A 66 6.47 5.01 10.07
C GLU A 66 5.87 4.97 8.68
N VAL A 67 6.51 5.66 7.74
CA VAL A 67 6.10 5.64 6.33
C VAL A 67 7.00 4.64 5.61
N PRO A 68 6.43 3.59 5.00
CA PRO A 68 7.25 2.60 4.30
C PRO A 68 7.84 3.19 3.03
N LEU A 69 9.01 2.66 2.66
CA LEU A 69 9.62 3.01 1.38
C LEU A 69 8.91 2.22 0.28
N VAL A 70 8.34 2.95 -0.68
CA VAL A 70 7.62 2.36 -1.81
C VAL A 70 8.29 2.81 -3.10
N ASN A 71 8.78 1.86 -3.89
CA ASN A 71 9.27 2.12 -5.24
C ASN A 71 8.22 1.66 -6.24
N LYS A 72 7.75 2.58 -7.05
CA LYS A 72 6.76 2.29 -8.10
C LYS A 72 7.49 2.00 -9.39
N ARG A 73 7.19 0.87 -10.01
CA ARG A 73 7.86 0.42 -11.22
C ARG A 73 6.83 -0.05 -12.25
N LYS A 74 7.24 -0.14 -13.50
CA LYS A 74 6.41 -0.61 -14.60
C LYS A 74 6.95 -1.92 -15.13
N GLY A 75 6.04 -2.82 -15.49
CA GLY A 75 6.39 -4.10 -16.10
C GLY A 75 5.42 -4.49 -17.18
N GLN A 76 5.85 -5.41 -18.05
CA GLN A 76 4.99 -6.01 -19.07
C GLN A 76 4.56 -7.38 -18.59
N ILE A 77 3.27 -7.66 -18.63
CA ILE A 77 2.72 -8.96 -18.21
C ILE A 77 3.10 -10.02 -19.23
N LEU A 78 3.74 -11.08 -18.75
CA LEU A 78 4.11 -12.24 -19.57
C LEU A 78 3.08 -13.36 -19.41
N SER A 79 2.63 -13.60 -18.18
CA SER A 79 1.59 -14.58 -17.87
C SER A 79 1.00 -14.31 -16.49
N LYS A 80 -0.12 -14.94 -16.17
CA LYS A 80 -0.71 -14.88 -14.83
C LYS A 80 -1.31 -16.21 -14.46
N SER A 81 -1.20 -16.60 -13.19
CA SER A 81 -1.85 -17.78 -12.64
C SER A 81 -1.82 -17.77 -11.11
N ASN A 82 -2.86 -18.32 -10.50
CA ASN A 82 -2.92 -18.54 -9.03
C ASN A 82 -2.60 -17.29 -8.20
N GLY A 83 -3.13 -16.12 -8.59
CA GLY A 83 -2.91 -14.89 -7.84
C GLY A 83 -1.55 -14.27 -8.01
N LYS A 84 -0.76 -14.75 -8.98
CA LYS A 84 0.56 -14.21 -9.30
C LYS A 84 0.63 -13.82 -10.77
N ALA A 85 1.54 -12.91 -11.08
CA ALA A 85 1.84 -12.53 -12.45
C ALA A 85 3.34 -12.66 -12.70
N SER A 86 3.70 -13.25 -13.83
CA SER A 86 5.06 -13.18 -14.36
C SER A 86 5.12 -11.91 -15.20
N LEU A 87 6.11 -11.08 -14.94
CA LEU A 87 6.29 -9.84 -15.68
C LEU A 87 7.75 -9.54 -15.91
N MET A 88 8.01 -8.70 -16.91
CA MET A 88 9.33 -8.19 -17.19
C MET A 88 9.37 -6.71 -16.82
N ASP A 89 10.31 -6.33 -15.95
CA ASP A 89 10.52 -4.93 -15.59
C ASP A 89 10.97 -4.15 -16.83
N LEU A 90 10.32 -3.02 -17.12
CA LEU A 90 10.60 -2.27 -18.34
C LEU A 90 11.91 -1.47 -18.28
N GLU A 91 12.51 -1.33 -17.11
CA GLU A 91 13.79 -0.65 -16.96
C GLU A 91 14.96 -1.61 -16.87
N SER A 92 14.85 -2.64 -16.01
CA SER A 92 15.93 -3.59 -15.78
C SER A 92 15.89 -4.80 -16.71
N PHE A 93 14.73 -5.05 -17.34
CA PHE A 93 14.46 -6.22 -18.18
C PHE A 93 14.54 -7.56 -17.43
N GLU A 94 14.51 -7.51 -16.11
CA GLU A 94 14.43 -8.72 -15.29
C GLU A 94 13.02 -9.30 -15.35
N THR A 95 12.94 -10.63 -15.36
CA THR A 95 11.66 -11.35 -15.26
C THR A 95 11.40 -11.68 -13.81
N LEU A 96 10.20 -11.35 -13.32
CA LEU A 96 9.81 -11.50 -11.93
C LEU A 96 8.46 -12.19 -11.82
N ASP A 97 8.30 -13.02 -10.79
CA ASP A 97 6.99 -13.57 -10.41
C ASP A 97 6.51 -12.80 -9.19
N ILE A 98 5.41 -12.09 -9.32
CA ILE A 98 4.96 -11.13 -8.32
C ILE A 98 3.51 -11.42 -7.93
N ASP A 99 3.22 -11.31 -6.63
CA ASP A 99 1.87 -11.47 -6.12
C ASP A 99 0.94 -10.35 -6.60
N VAL A 100 -0.31 -10.72 -6.87
CA VAL A 100 -1.39 -9.80 -7.19
C VAL A 100 -2.44 -9.94 -6.10
N PRO A 101 -2.36 -9.14 -5.02
CA PRO A 101 -3.23 -9.34 -3.85
C PRO A 101 -4.70 -9.06 -4.09
N GLU A 102 -5.02 -8.15 -5.01
CA GLU A 102 -6.40 -7.77 -5.29
C GLU A 102 -6.93 -8.53 -6.49
N GLN A 103 -8.05 -9.25 -6.29
CA GLN A 103 -8.65 -10.07 -7.35
C GLN A 103 -9.06 -9.25 -8.57
N GLU A 104 -9.58 -8.05 -8.35
CA GLU A 104 -9.97 -7.16 -9.45
C GLU A 104 -8.78 -6.79 -10.32
N VAL A 105 -7.64 -6.53 -9.71
CA VAL A 105 -6.40 -6.24 -10.44
C VAL A 105 -5.97 -7.47 -11.24
N PHE A 106 -5.95 -8.63 -10.59
CA PHE A 106 -5.58 -9.88 -11.25
C PHE A 106 -6.43 -10.13 -12.50
N ASP A 107 -7.74 -9.95 -12.37
CA ASP A 107 -8.68 -10.18 -13.48
C ASP A 107 -8.46 -9.18 -14.62
N SER A 108 -7.97 -7.98 -14.31
CA SER A 108 -7.75 -6.93 -15.30
C SER A 108 -6.46 -7.10 -16.11
N LEU A 109 -5.52 -7.92 -15.62
CA LEU A 109 -4.22 -8.08 -16.29
C LEU A 109 -4.36 -8.91 -17.57
N VAL A 110 -3.70 -8.46 -18.62
CA VAL A 110 -3.71 -9.11 -19.94
C VAL A 110 -2.26 -9.31 -20.40
N GLU A 111 -1.96 -10.50 -20.89
CA GLU A 111 -0.62 -10.79 -21.44
C GLU A 111 -0.25 -9.80 -22.53
N GLY A 112 0.98 -9.31 -22.45
CA GLY A 112 1.51 -8.33 -23.39
C GLY A 112 1.24 -6.89 -23.03
N GLU A 113 0.32 -6.63 -22.10
CA GLU A 113 0.03 -5.28 -21.64
C GLU A 113 0.89 -4.89 -20.45
N ASN A 114 0.98 -3.59 -20.18
CA ASN A 114 1.80 -3.07 -19.09
C ASN A 114 1.02 -2.99 -17.78
N CYS A 115 1.75 -3.05 -16.66
CA CYS A 115 1.21 -2.87 -15.33
C CYS A 115 2.15 -2.02 -14.49
N GLU A 116 1.63 -1.52 -13.38
CA GLU A 116 2.44 -0.90 -12.34
C GLU A 116 2.57 -1.88 -11.20
N TYR A 117 3.80 -2.15 -10.78
CA TYR A 117 4.03 -2.92 -9.57
C TYR A 117 4.85 -2.09 -8.58
N TRP A 118 4.69 -2.40 -7.31
CA TRP A 118 5.34 -1.68 -6.24
C TRP A 118 6.30 -2.60 -5.50
N ASP A 119 7.49 -2.09 -5.24
CA ASP A 119 8.44 -2.72 -4.32
C ASP A 119 8.28 -2.00 -2.98
N VAL A 120 7.67 -2.68 -2.02
CA VAL A 120 7.41 -2.15 -0.68
C VAL A 120 8.35 -2.86 0.28
N GLU A 121 9.45 -2.19 0.59
CA GLU A 121 10.48 -2.70 1.51
C GLU A 121 10.95 -4.13 1.17
N GLY A 122 11.20 -4.38 -0.10
CA GLY A 122 11.66 -5.67 -0.60
C GLY A 122 10.57 -6.64 -1.00
N VAL A 123 9.31 -6.35 -0.68
CA VAL A 123 8.17 -7.17 -1.11
C VAL A 123 7.51 -6.52 -2.32
N LYS A 124 7.36 -7.30 -3.38
CA LYS A 124 6.80 -6.78 -4.64
C LYS A 124 5.36 -7.23 -4.83
N ILE A 125 4.52 -6.30 -5.26
CA ILE A 125 3.11 -6.57 -5.55
C ILE A 125 2.70 -5.83 -6.82
N VAL A 126 1.81 -6.44 -7.61
CA VAL A 126 1.20 -5.76 -8.75
C VAL A 126 0.05 -4.90 -8.23
N LYS A 127 0.09 -3.62 -8.54
CA LYS A 127 -0.84 -2.64 -7.98
C LYS A 127 -1.97 -2.31 -8.93
N ARG A 128 -1.68 -2.21 -10.23
CA ARG A 128 -2.70 -1.86 -11.22
C ARG A 128 -2.28 -2.19 -12.64
N LYS A 129 -3.27 -2.34 -13.49
CA LYS A 129 -3.09 -2.36 -14.93
C LYS A 129 -2.82 -0.92 -15.43
N LEU A 130 -1.95 -0.78 -16.39
CA LEU A 130 -1.69 0.50 -17.05
C LEU A 130 -2.37 0.61 -18.41
#